data_ad54612421a2b68f3406629d626fad25
#
_entry.id   ad54612421a2b68f3406629d626fad25
#
_cell.length_a   1.000
_cell.length_b   1.000
_cell.length_c   1.000
_cell.angle_alpha   90.00
_cell.angle_beta   90.00
_cell.angle_gamma   90.00
#
_symmetry.space_group_name_H-M   'P 1'
#
loop_
_entity.id
_entity.type
_entity.pdbx_description
1 polymer ?
#
loop_
_entity_poly.entity_id
_entity_poly.type
_entity_poly.pdbx_seq_one_letter_code
_entity_poly.pdbx_strand_id
1 'polypeptide(L)'
;MIFRGTFEHALDAKHRLTVPAKFRAALAAGVVLAASPETTPAAPRSIAVWTPDAYEAYTAAALQGLSPISPEARDLKRFFFNYSHDTELDSANRVMIPPMLMEYAGLDKDVVVTGSGECLEVFDRSKYTGYSEDVLIRVPDIAARLGHTP
;
A
#
# COMPACT_ATOMS: atom_id res chain seq x y z
N MET A 1 -11.85 0.77 10.36
CA MET A 1 -12.44 0.35 9.07
C MET A 1 -11.59 -0.73 8.42
N ILE A 2 -12.21 -1.69 7.76
CA ILE A 2 -11.50 -2.71 7.00
C ILE A 2 -11.64 -2.40 5.51
N PHE A 3 -10.51 -2.25 4.83
CA PHE A 3 -10.47 -1.93 3.40
C PHE A 3 -10.55 -3.21 2.58
N ARG A 4 -11.55 -3.30 1.69
CA ARG A 4 -11.82 -4.46 0.84
C ARG A 4 -12.16 -4.04 -0.58
N GLY A 5 -11.88 -4.93 -1.50
CA GLY A 5 -12.29 -4.82 -2.89
C GLY A 5 -11.14 -4.46 -3.82
N THR A 6 -11.45 -4.49 -5.10
CA THR A 6 -10.50 -4.18 -6.17
C THR A 6 -11.15 -3.18 -7.12
N PHE A 7 -10.46 -2.10 -7.39
CA PHE A 7 -10.99 -0.98 -8.17
C PHE A 7 -9.98 -0.57 -9.23
N GLU A 8 -10.41 -0.52 -10.48
CA GLU A 8 -9.58 -0.01 -11.56
C GLU A 8 -9.76 1.51 -11.67
N HIS A 9 -8.66 2.24 -11.72
CA HIS A 9 -8.64 3.68 -11.86
C HIS A 9 -7.56 4.12 -12.83
N ALA A 10 -7.65 5.38 -13.25
CA ALA A 10 -6.59 6.03 -14.00
C ALA A 10 -6.15 7.28 -13.23
N LEU A 11 -4.84 7.47 -13.11
CA LEU A 11 -4.29 8.70 -12.55
C LEU A 11 -4.48 9.84 -13.57
N ASP A 12 -4.72 11.05 -13.07
CA ASP A 12 -4.78 12.22 -13.94
C ASP A 12 -3.36 12.71 -14.32
N ALA A 13 -3.28 13.77 -15.14
CA ALA A 13 -2.02 14.30 -15.63
C ALA A 13 -1.09 14.81 -14.52
N LYS A 14 -1.63 15.07 -13.33
CA LYS A 14 -0.87 15.50 -12.15
C LYS A 14 -0.66 14.36 -11.15
N HIS A 15 -0.77 13.12 -11.58
CA HIS A 15 -0.61 11.92 -10.74
C HIS A 15 -1.55 11.90 -9.54
N ARG A 16 -2.77 12.40 -9.70
CA ARG A 16 -3.77 12.36 -8.65
C ARG A 16 -4.67 11.14 -8.81
N LEU A 17 -4.89 10.46 -7.70
CA LEU A 17 -5.78 9.32 -7.58
C LEU A 17 -7.10 9.78 -6.96
N THR A 18 -8.21 9.51 -7.63
CA THR A 18 -9.54 9.68 -7.02
C THR A 18 -9.81 8.48 -6.13
N VAL A 19 -10.01 8.73 -4.84
CA VAL A 19 -10.27 7.66 -3.87
C VAL A 19 -11.68 7.08 -4.09
N PRO A 20 -11.83 5.74 -4.13
CA PRO A 20 -13.16 5.14 -4.24
C PRO A 20 -14.11 5.65 -3.15
N ALA A 21 -15.37 5.90 -3.53
CA ALA A 21 -16.34 6.58 -2.67
C ALA A 21 -16.50 5.93 -1.29
N LYS A 22 -16.48 4.61 -1.22
CA LYS A 22 -16.67 3.88 0.04
C LYS A 22 -15.57 4.11 1.07
N PHE A 23 -14.39 4.62 0.67
CA PHE A 23 -13.26 4.83 1.58
C PHE A 23 -13.04 6.28 1.96
N ARG A 24 -13.80 7.20 1.39
CA ARG A 24 -13.60 8.65 1.61
C ARG A 24 -13.82 9.07 3.05
N ALA A 25 -14.84 8.53 3.69
CA ALA A 25 -15.12 8.84 5.09
C ALA A 25 -13.99 8.40 6.02
N ALA A 26 -13.42 7.22 5.78
CA ALA A 26 -12.31 6.70 6.58
C ALA A 26 -11.04 7.54 6.44
N LEU A 27 -10.84 8.16 5.27
CA LEU A 27 -9.64 8.94 4.95
C LEU A 27 -9.84 10.45 5.10
N ALA A 28 -11.01 10.88 5.55
CA ALA A 28 -11.35 12.30 5.62
C ALA A 28 -10.48 13.12 6.59
N ALA A 29 -9.97 12.50 7.65
CA ALA A 29 -9.15 13.18 8.65
C ALA A 29 -7.68 13.29 8.27
N GLY A 30 -7.25 12.63 7.21
CA GLY A 30 -5.87 12.66 6.75
C GLY A 30 -5.48 11.36 6.06
N VAL A 31 -4.40 11.41 5.32
CA VAL A 31 -3.89 10.29 4.52
C VAL A 31 -2.37 10.22 4.66
N VAL A 32 -1.85 9.03 4.82
CA VAL A 32 -0.43 8.75 4.65
C VAL A 32 -0.26 7.88 3.41
N LEU A 33 0.47 8.39 2.43
CA LEU A 33 0.91 7.61 1.28
C LEU A 33 2.30 7.07 1.57
N ALA A 34 2.49 5.77 1.47
CA ALA A 34 3.77 5.16 1.83
C ALA A 34 4.18 4.07 0.85
N ALA A 35 5.48 3.95 0.61
CA ALA A 35 6.01 2.79 -0.08
C ALA A 35 5.70 1.54 0.73
N SER A 36 5.07 0.56 0.09
CA SER A 36 4.74 -0.70 0.76
C SER A 36 5.96 -1.63 0.71
N PRO A 37 6.45 -2.13 1.85
CA PRO A 37 7.56 -3.08 1.81
C PRO A 37 7.07 -4.40 1.20
N GLU A 38 7.77 -4.86 0.17
CA GLU A 38 7.38 -6.09 -0.50
C GLU A 38 8.50 -7.13 -0.36
N THR A 39 8.16 -8.23 0.28
CA THR A 39 9.08 -9.33 0.53
C THR A 39 8.87 -10.52 -0.39
N THR A 40 7.80 -10.50 -1.18
CA THR A 40 7.51 -11.55 -2.15
C THR A 40 8.19 -11.23 -3.47
N PRO A 41 9.18 -12.02 -3.94
CA PRO A 41 9.97 -11.66 -5.12
C PRO A 41 9.15 -11.43 -6.40
N ALA A 42 8.05 -12.16 -6.56
CA ALA A 42 7.21 -12.07 -7.75
C ALA A 42 6.16 -10.95 -7.67
N ALA A 43 5.95 -10.37 -6.50
CA ALA A 43 4.93 -9.34 -6.32
C ALA A 43 5.43 -7.99 -6.83
N PRO A 44 4.61 -7.22 -7.54
CA PRO A 44 4.97 -5.86 -7.90
C PRO A 44 4.99 -4.96 -6.65
N ARG A 45 5.83 -3.95 -6.68
CA ARG A 45 5.83 -2.92 -5.63
C ARG A 45 4.55 -2.13 -5.69
N SER A 46 4.12 -1.62 -4.55
CA SER A 46 2.91 -0.82 -4.43
C SER A 46 3.11 0.38 -3.53
N ILE A 47 2.15 1.30 -3.60
CA ILE A 47 2.01 2.38 -2.64
C ILE A 47 0.82 2.03 -1.75
N ALA A 48 1.00 2.16 -0.44
CA ALA A 48 -0.09 1.97 0.51
C ALA A 48 -0.73 3.32 0.84
N VAL A 49 -2.05 3.31 1.00
CA VAL A 49 -2.84 4.46 1.43
C VAL A 49 -3.38 4.15 2.82
N TRP A 50 -2.90 4.87 3.81
CA TRP A 50 -3.19 4.65 5.22
C TRP A 50 -3.93 5.81 5.84
N THR A 51 -4.71 5.52 6.89
CA THR A 51 -5.01 6.57 7.86
C THR A 51 -3.74 6.84 8.68
N PRO A 52 -3.53 8.08 9.16
CA PRO A 52 -2.33 8.39 9.96
C PRO A 52 -2.15 7.49 11.19
N ASP A 53 -3.22 7.25 11.94
CA ASP A 53 -3.16 6.41 13.14
C ASP A 53 -2.82 4.96 12.82
N ALA A 54 -3.38 4.41 11.74
CA ALA A 54 -3.10 3.03 11.33
C ALA A 54 -1.65 2.87 10.86
N TYR A 55 -1.10 3.85 10.16
CA TYR A 55 0.30 3.80 9.74
C TYR A 55 1.25 3.89 10.93
N GLU A 56 0.95 4.75 11.89
CA GLU A 56 1.71 4.86 13.12
C GLU A 56 1.74 3.52 13.88
N ALA A 57 0.59 2.87 14.02
CA ALA A 57 0.50 1.57 14.67
C ALA A 57 1.26 0.48 13.90
N TYR A 58 1.16 0.48 12.58
CA TYR A 58 1.85 -0.48 11.72
C TYR A 58 3.36 -0.35 11.83
N THR A 59 3.91 0.86 11.74
CA THR A 59 5.36 1.07 11.82
C THR A 59 5.89 0.80 13.22
N ALA A 60 5.14 1.16 14.25
CA ALA A 60 5.51 0.84 15.63
C ALA A 60 5.61 -0.67 15.86
N ALA A 61 4.64 -1.44 15.35
CA ALA A 61 4.66 -2.90 15.45
C ALA A 61 5.82 -3.52 14.66
N ALA A 62 6.08 -3.02 13.46
CA ALA A 62 7.15 -3.53 12.61
C ALA A 62 8.55 -3.28 13.19
N LEU A 63 8.71 -2.22 13.98
CA LEU A 63 9.99 -1.86 14.59
C LEU A 63 10.12 -2.37 16.04
N GLN A 64 9.06 -2.91 16.60
CA GLN A 64 9.03 -3.38 17.98
C GLN A 64 10.04 -4.51 18.20
N GLY A 65 10.78 -4.43 19.29
CA GLY A 65 11.76 -5.46 19.66
C GLY A 65 13.10 -5.38 18.92
N LEU A 66 13.24 -4.47 17.97
CA LEU A 66 14.51 -4.27 17.27
C LEU A 66 15.42 -3.33 18.08
N SER A 67 16.72 -3.64 18.09
CA SER A 67 17.69 -2.74 18.70
C SER A 67 17.74 -1.42 17.92
N PRO A 68 17.57 -0.26 18.59
CA PRO A 68 17.58 1.03 17.89
C PRO A 68 18.93 1.39 17.29
N ILE A 69 20.01 0.72 17.67
CA ILE A 69 21.35 0.95 17.11
C ILE A 69 21.75 -0.10 16.07
N SER A 70 20.92 -1.11 15.82
CA SER A 70 21.16 -2.07 14.75
C SER A 70 21.15 -1.36 13.38
N PRO A 71 22.15 -1.57 12.51
CA PRO A 71 22.15 -0.99 11.18
C PRO A 71 20.89 -1.32 10.37
N GLU A 72 20.45 -2.57 10.46
CA GLU A 72 19.27 -3.05 9.74
C GLU A 72 17.98 -2.41 10.25
N ALA A 73 17.83 -2.27 11.57
CA ALA A 73 16.68 -1.57 12.15
C ALA A 73 16.65 -0.10 11.76
N ARG A 74 17.82 0.54 11.71
CA ARG A 74 17.93 1.94 11.27
C ARG A 74 17.56 2.11 9.79
N ASP A 75 17.98 1.19 8.94
CA ASP A 75 17.63 1.23 7.53
C ASP A 75 16.14 1.00 7.30
N LEU A 76 15.55 0.06 8.02
CA LEU A 76 14.10 -0.19 7.95
C LEU A 76 13.31 1.04 8.42
N LYS A 77 13.75 1.68 9.50
CA LYS A 77 13.15 2.92 10.00
C LYS A 77 13.20 4.03 8.95
N ARG A 78 14.35 4.21 8.30
CA ARG A 78 14.52 5.19 7.22
C ARG A 78 13.57 4.89 6.06
N PHE A 79 13.43 3.63 5.67
CA PHE A 79 12.49 3.23 4.63
C PHE A 79 11.07 3.67 4.98
N PHE A 80 10.58 3.33 6.17
CA PHE A 80 9.21 3.66 6.56
C PHE A 80 8.94 5.17 6.59
N PHE A 81 9.88 5.96 7.09
CA PHE A 81 9.62 7.37 7.32
C PHE A 81 10.10 8.28 6.18
N ASN A 82 11.12 7.88 5.43
CA ASN A 82 11.57 8.65 4.28
C ASN A 82 10.67 8.43 3.05
N TYR A 83 10.06 7.26 2.93
CA TYR A 83 9.20 6.89 1.81
C TYR A 83 7.72 6.94 2.19
N SER A 84 7.38 7.88 3.04
CA SER A 84 5.99 8.17 3.39
C SER A 84 5.73 9.67 3.24
N HIS A 85 4.46 10.01 2.98
CA HIS A 85 4.06 11.39 2.70
C HIS A 85 2.70 11.66 3.33
N ASP A 86 2.66 12.67 4.20
CA ASP A 86 1.41 13.12 4.80
C ASP A 86 0.66 14.01 3.82
N THR A 87 -0.61 13.72 3.61
CA THR A 87 -1.47 14.50 2.74
C THR A 87 -2.91 14.42 3.23
N GLU A 88 -3.82 14.97 2.45
CA GLU A 88 -5.25 14.90 2.71
C GLU A 88 -6.01 14.88 1.40
N LEU A 89 -7.26 14.45 1.44
CA LEU A 89 -8.12 14.48 0.27
C LEU A 89 -8.39 15.93 -0.12
N ASP A 90 -8.29 16.22 -1.42
CA ASP A 90 -8.69 17.52 -1.94
C ASP A 90 -10.22 17.61 -2.05
N SER A 91 -10.75 18.76 -2.52
CA SER A 91 -12.20 18.98 -2.65
C SER A 91 -12.89 18.02 -3.60
N ALA A 92 -12.13 17.35 -4.48
CA ALA A 92 -12.64 16.34 -5.40
C ALA A 92 -12.33 14.92 -4.95
N ASN A 93 -11.94 14.72 -3.69
CA ASN A 93 -11.59 13.44 -3.08
C ASN A 93 -10.41 12.74 -3.77
N ARG A 94 -9.40 13.52 -4.13
CA ARG A 94 -8.20 13.03 -4.79
C ARG A 94 -6.99 13.23 -3.90
N VAL A 95 -5.98 12.37 -4.06
CA VAL A 95 -4.65 12.54 -3.47
C VAL A 95 -3.63 12.56 -4.60
N MET A 96 -2.65 13.45 -4.50
CA MET A 96 -1.54 13.50 -5.43
C MET A 96 -0.44 12.56 -4.94
N ILE A 97 0.01 11.67 -5.81
CA ILE A 97 1.10 10.75 -5.50
C ILE A 97 2.42 11.44 -5.82
N PRO A 98 3.31 11.60 -4.83
CA PRO A 98 4.61 12.23 -5.09
C PRO A 98 5.45 11.45 -6.10
N PRO A 99 6.30 12.14 -6.89
CA PRO A 99 7.15 11.49 -7.87
C PRO A 99 8.01 10.35 -7.32
N MET A 100 8.55 10.50 -6.13
CA MET A 100 9.34 9.47 -5.48
C MET A 100 8.56 8.16 -5.29
N LEU A 101 7.30 8.26 -4.90
CA LEU A 101 6.44 7.09 -4.73
C LEU A 101 5.96 6.53 -6.07
N MET A 102 5.67 7.37 -7.03
CA MET A 102 5.37 6.95 -8.40
C MET A 102 6.51 6.08 -8.96
N GLU A 103 7.73 6.54 -8.79
CA GLU A 103 8.93 5.84 -9.25
C GLU A 103 9.13 4.52 -8.48
N TYR A 104 8.98 4.54 -7.16
CA TYR A 104 9.14 3.35 -6.33
C TYR A 104 8.25 2.20 -6.80
N ALA A 105 6.98 2.47 -7.02
CA ALA A 105 6.00 1.46 -7.43
C ALA A 105 5.92 1.26 -8.94
N GLY A 106 6.65 2.05 -9.71
CA GLY A 106 6.63 1.97 -11.18
C GLY A 106 5.24 2.21 -11.74
N LEU A 107 4.50 3.17 -11.17
CA LEU A 107 3.15 3.48 -11.62
C LEU A 107 3.18 4.26 -12.91
N ASP A 108 2.27 3.91 -13.80
CA ASP A 108 1.95 4.66 -14.99
C ASP A 108 0.51 5.23 -14.81
N LYS A 109 -0.19 5.47 -15.89
CA LYS A 109 -1.53 6.05 -15.86
C LYS A 109 -2.56 5.11 -15.24
N ASP A 110 -2.59 3.85 -15.68
CA ASP A 110 -3.60 2.88 -15.27
C ASP A 110 -3.16 2.13 -14.02
N VAL A 111 -3.97 2.21 -12.98
CA VAL A 111 -3.67 1.60 -11.68
C VAL A 111 -4.80 0.70 -11.21
N VAL A 112 -4.49 -0.14 -10.25
CA VAL A 112 -5.47 -0.95 -9.51
C VAL A 112 -5.33 -0.56 -8.05
N VAL A 113 -6.46 -0.23 -7.43
CA VAL A 113 -6.53 0.05 -5.99
C VAL A 113 -7.18 -1.14 -5.31
N THR A 114 -6.47 -1.74 -4.36
CA THR A 114 -6.96 -2.94 -3.67
C THR A 114 -7.04 -2.68 -2.17
N GLY A 115 -8.08 -3.24 -1.54
CA GLY A 115 -8.19 -3.25 -0.09
C GLY A 115 -7.40 -4.41 0.48
N SER A 116 -6.45 -4.13 1.36
CA SER A 116 -5.64 -5.16 2.01
C SER A 116 -5.92 -5.31 3.50
N GLY A 117 -7.12 -4.92 3.94
CA GLY A 117 -7.54 -4.98 5.33
C GLY A 117 -7.20 -3.70 6.08
N GLU A 118 -5.95 -3.49 6.41
CA GLU A 118 -5.49 -2.34 7.19
C GLU A 118 -5.38 -1.06 6.38
N CYS A 119 -5.18 -1.16 5.08
CA CYS A 119 -4.96 -0.03 4.18
C CYS A 119 -5.41 -0.36 2.76
N LEU A 120 -5.30 0.63 1.89
CA LEU A 120 -5.39 0.40 0.44
C LEU A 120 -3.99 0.24 -0.13
N GLU A 121 -3.87 -0.55 -1.18
CA GLU A 121 -2.65 -0.65 -1.98
C GLU A 121 -2.93 -0.21 -3.41
N VAL A 122 -1.99 0.52 -3.98
CA VAL A 122 -2.08 1.01 -5.37
C VAL A 122 -0.96 0.37 -6.17
N PHE A 123 -1.34 -0.40 -7.18
CA PHE A 123 -0.43 -1.10 -8.08
C PHE A 123 -0.54 -0.54 -9.49
N ASP A 124 0.53 -0.64 -10.25
CA ASP A 124 0.44 -0.49 -11.69
C ASP A 124 -0.41 -1.64 -12.26
N ARG A 125 -1.44 -1.30 -13.05
CA ARG A 125 -2.44 -2.30 -13.48
C ARG A 125 -1.80 -3.43 -14.29
N SER A 126 -0.92 -3.11 -15.22
CA SER A 126 -0.29 -4.10 -16.08
C SER A 126 0.58 -5.10 -15.30
N LYS A 127 1.23 -4.61 -14.22
CA LYS A 127 2.07 -5.46 -13.38
C LYS A 127 1.25 -6.32 -12.44
N TYR A 128 0.14 -5.80 -11.95
CA TYR A 128 -0.70 -6.48 -10.95
C TYR A 128 -1.52 -7.62 -11.55
N THR A 129 -2.01 -7.49 -12.77
CA THR A 129 -2.94 -8.46 -13.39
C THR A 129 -2.36 -9.87 -13.41
N GLY A 130 -1.17 -10.05 -13.94
CA GLY A 130 -0.53 -11.37 -13.99
C GLY A 130 -0.21 -11.94 -12.62
N TYR A 131 0.25 -11.10 -11.71
CA TYR A 131 0.53 -11.50 -10.33
C TYR A 131 -0.74 -11.96 -9.61
N SER A 132 -1.83 -11.21 -9.75
CA SER A 132 -3.12 -11.53 -9.13
C SER A 132 -3.67 -12.88 -9.61
N GLU A 133 -3.60 -13.16 -10.91
CA GLU A 133 -4.01 -14.45 -11.47
C GLU A 133 -3.18 -15.60 -10.90
N ASP A 134 -1.87 -15.41 -10.81
CA ASP A 134 -0.96 -16.40 -10.26
C ASP A 134 -1.25 -16.67 -8.77
N VAL A 135 -1.53 -15.62 -7.99
CA VAL A 135 -1.93 -15.77 -6.58
C VAL A 135 -3.18 -16.65 -6.45
N LEU A 136 -4.20 -16.42 -7.28
CA LEU A 136 -5.43 -17.22 -7.23
C LEU A 136 -5.15 -18.70 -7.47
N ILE A 137 -4.23 -19.03 -8.35
CA ILE A 137 -3.83 -20.41 -8.62
C ILE A 137 -3.14 -21.02 -7.40
N ARG A 138 -2.34 -20.25 -6.68
CA ARG A 138 -1.55 -20.72 -5.52
C ARG A 138 -2.33 -20.75 -4.20
N VAL A 139 -3.46 -20.07 -4.11
CA VAL A 139 -4.23 -19.94 -2.85
C VAL A 139 -4.55 -21.28 -2.20
N PRO A 140 -5.00 -22.35 -2.93
CA PRO A 140 -5.27 -23.63 -2.28
C PRO A 140 -4.05 -24.23 -1.58
N ASP A 141 -2.88 -24.17 -2.21
CA ASP A 141 -1.65 -24.69 -1.61
C ASP A 141 -1.18 -23.84 -0.43
N ILE A 142 -1.29 -22.52 -0.55
CA ILE A 142 -0.97 -21.59 0.54
C ILE A 142 -1.86 -21.86 1.75
N ALA A 143 -3.17 -21.96 1.52
CA ALA A 143 -4.14 -22.22 2.58
C ALA A 143 -3.87 -23.56 3.27
N ALA A 144 -3.55 -24.60 2.51
CA ALA A 144 -3.22 -25.92 3.05
C ALA A 144 -1.97 -25.85 3.95
N ARG A 145 -0.93 -25.15 3.52
CA ARG A 145 0.31 -25.02 4.32
C ARG A 145 0.10 -24.22 5.60
N LEU A 146 -0.63 -23.12 5.52
CA LEU A 146 -0.89 -22.26 6.68
C LEU A 146 -1.93 -22.87 7.62
N GLY A 147 -2.86 -23.68 7.10
CA GLY A 147 -3.89 -24.35 7.87
C GLY A 147 -3.41 -25.64 8.59
N HIS A 148 -2.20 -26.10 8.29
CA HIS A 148 -1.60 -27.30 8.92
C HIS A 148 -0.88 -27.02 10.23
N THR A 149 -1.08 -25.87 10.81
CA THR A 149 -0.52 -25.59 12.14
C THR A 149 -1.27 -26.48 13.15
N PRO A 150 -0.54 -27.30 13.92
CA PRO A 150 -1.18 -28.16 14.91
C PRO A 150 -1.91 -27.38 15.97
#